data_9df240db0dbb9db7f0f48c5f097830fe
#
_entry.id   9df240db0dbb9db7f0f48c5f097830fe
#
_cell.length_a   1.000
_cell.length_b   1.000
_cell.length_c   1.000
_cell.angle_alpha   90.00
_cell.angle_beta   90.00
_cell.angle_gamma   90.00
#
_symmetry.space_group_name_H-M   'P 1'
#
loop_
_entity.id
_entity.type
_entity.pdbx_description
1 polymer ?
#
loop_
_entity_poly.entity_id
_entity_poly.type
_entity_poly.pdbx_seq_one_letter_code
_entity_poly.pdbx_strand_id
1 'polypeptide(L)'
;MGKIIGIDLGTTNSCVAVIEGGEPTVITNSEGSRTTPSVVAFTKDGERLVGQLAKNQAVTNPDRTVISIKRHMGSDYKVDIDGKKYTPQEISAMILQKLKTEAEGYLGEKVTDAVITVPAYFTDSQRQATKDAGQIAGLNVQRIINEPTAAALAYGIDKENEQKIVVYDLGGGTFDVSVIEIGDGVQEVLATAGNNHLGGDDFDQRLIDYFVAEFKKSDGIDLKNDKFAMQRLKDEAEKAKIALSNAPSVNVNIPYITADATGPKHLNVQLTRAKFNELTADLVEATMGPFKQAISDSGLSMNEIDKVLLVGGSTRIPAVQEAVKKYTGKDPFKGINPDECVAMGAALQGGVLNKEVTGLLLLDVTPLSLGIETAGGVCTRMIERNKTIPTKHSQIFSTYSDNQPSVDINILQGEREFAKDNKSIGTFRLDGIAPAPRGIPQIEVTFDIDANGIVNVSAKDLGTGKEQHISITASTNMSKDDIDKAVKEAEAFAAEDKKKKEEVEARNAADQMVYQTEKSMNEFGDKVTQADKDSVNPKLDALKEALKGTDVEAIKKAQAELQTAFYAVAERIYKEQGAAAQQAGAAQTDVQGEGTNAAGGSDDNVVDADYTDAN
;
A
#
# COMPACT_ATOMS: atom_id res chain seq x y z
N MET A 1 -10.92 11.18 -30.37
CA MET A 1 -10.64 11.37 -28.94
C MET A 1 -9.41 12.24 -28.84
N GLY A 2 -9.30 13.14 -27.84
CA GLY A 2 -8.05 13.91 -27.64
C GLY A 2 -6.90 13.01 -27.23
N LYS A 3 -5.67 13.51 -27.33
CA LYS A 3 -4.48 12.76 -26.87
C LYS A 3 -4.49 12.59 -25.36
N ILE A 4 -4.09 11.41 -24.88
CA ILE A 4 -3.82 11.13 -23.47
C ILE A 4 -2.31 11.23 -23.26
N ILE A 5 -1.89 12.11 -22.36
CA ILE A 5 -0.47 12.24 -22.01
C ILE A 5 -0.10 11.32 -20.86
N GLY A 6 1.13 10.78 -20.89
CA GLY A 6 1.72 10.05 -19.77
C GLY A 6 2.64 10.97 -18.97
N ILE A 7 2.43 11.03 -17.67
CA ILE A 7 3.21 11.91 -16.78
C ILE A 7 3.89 11.07 -15.71
N ASP A 8 5.21 11.18 -15.63
CA ASP A 8 5.99 10.85 -14.46
C ASP A 8 6.03 12.08 -13.54
N LEU A 9 5.28 12.03 -12.44
CA LEU A 9 5.32 13.07 -11.41
C LEU A 9 6.39 12.72 -10.37
N GLY A 10 7.67 12.93 -10.70
CA GLY A 10 8.79 12.56 -9.84
C GLY A 10 9.02 13.51 -8.67
N THR A 11 9.75 13.03 -7.64
CA THR A 11 10.10 13.83 -6.44
C THR A 11 11.01 15.01 -6.80
N THR A 12 12.02 14.77 -7.62
CA THR A 12 13.04 15.77 -8.01
C THR A 12 12.78 16.33 -9.39
N ASN A 13 12.50 15.47 -10.36
CA ASN A 13 12.20 15.84 -11.74
C ASN A 13 10.94 15.11 -12.19
N SER A 14 10.15 15.77 -13.03
CA SER A 14 8.97 15.21 -13.69
C SER A 14 9.20 15.16 -15.21
N CYS A 15 8.52 14.22 -15.86
CA CYS A 15 8.63 14.00 -17.30
C CYS A 15 7.24 13.81 -17.91
N VAL A 16 7.05 14.23 -19.15
CA VAL A 16 5.80 14.04 -19.89
C VAL A 16 6.07 13.42 -21.25
N ALA A 17 5.24 12.46 -21.65
CA ALA A 17 5.33 11.78 -22.93
C ALA A 17 3.94 11.60 -23.55
N VAL A 18 3.91 11.33 -24.85
CA VAL A 18 2.69 11.11 -25.62
C VAL A 18 2.92 10.01 -26.66
N ILE A 19 1.87 9.36 -27.15
CA ILE A 19 1.96 8.42 -28.27
C ILE A 19 1.92 9.17 -29.60
N GLU A 20 2.95 9.00 -30.42
CA GLU A 20 3.04 9.49 -31.78
C GLU A 20 3.44 8.35 -32.72
N GLY A 21 2.64 8.11 -33.75
CA GLY A 21 2.89 7.02 -34.70
C GLY A 21 2.90 5.61 -34.11
N GLY A 22 2.28 5.44 -32.92
CA GLY A 22 2.26 4.16 -32.19
C GLY A 22 3.39 4.02 -31.15
N GLU A 23 4.35 4.96 -31.11
CA GLU A 23 5.52 4.93 -30.24
C GLU A 23 5.46 6.03 -29.16
N PRO A 24 5.99 5.78 -27.95
CA PRO A 24 6.04 6.78 -26.90
C PRO A 24 7.15 7.81 -27.17
N THR A 25 6.75 9.08 -27.25
CA THR A 25 7.65 10.23 -27.48
C THR A 25 7.67 11.12 -26.24
N VAL A 26 8.87 11.39 -25.71
CA VAL A 26 9.04 12.33 -24.59
C VAL A 26 8.98 13.76 -25.11
N ILE A 27 8.13 14.57 -24.51
CA ILE A 27 7.94 15.98 -24.87
C ILE A 27 9.08 16.81 -24.28
N THR A 28 9.78 17.55 -25.12
CA THR A 28 10.78 18.55 -24.71
C THR A 28 10.07 19.81 -24.22
N ASN A 29 10.42 20.28 -23.04
CA ASN A 29 9.84 21.50 -22.47
C ASN A 29 10.36 22.78 -23.15
N SER A 30 9.77 23.93 -22.83
CA SER A 30 10.12 25.24 -23.38
C SER A 30 11.56 25.69 -23.09
N GLU A 31 12.21 25.09 -22.06
CA GLU A 31 13.60 25.32 -21.72
C GLU A 31 14.57 24.38 -22.50
N GLY A 32 14.07 23.54 -23.40
CA GLY A 32 14.85 22.60 -24.20
C GLY A 32 15.26 21.31 -23.46
N SER A 33 14.68 21.04 -22.27
CA SER A 33 14.94 19.84 -21.47
C SER A 33 13.85 18.80 -21.65
N ARG A 34 14.19 17.51 -21.53
CA ARG A 34 13.24 16.39 -21.56
C ARG A 34 12.63 16.09 -20.18
N THR A 35 13.17 16.71 -19.14
CA THR A 35 12.64 16.65 -17.77
C THR A 35 12.45 18.05 -17.22
N THR A 36 11.50 18.21 -16.31
CA THR A 36 11.17 19.46 -15.64
C THR A 36 11.39 19.28 -14.13
N PRO A 37 12.22 20.12 -13.47
CA PRO A 37 12.39 20.06 -12.03
C PRO A 37 11.04 20.18 -11.31
N SER A 38 10.78 19.31 -10.34
CA SER A 38 9.56 19.30 -9.52
C SER A 38 9.66 20.36 -8.42
N VAL A 39 9.87 21.60 -8.82
CA VAL A 39 10.09 22.77 -7.96
C VAL A 39 9.06 23.84 -8.26
N VAL A 40 8.47 24.42 -7.23
CA VAL A 40 7.54 25.55 -7.31
C VAL A 40 8.07 26.68 -6.45
N ALA A 41 8.05 27.90 -6.97
CA ALA A 41 8.45 29.07 -6.21
C ALA A 41 7.46 30.22 -6.40
N PHE A 42 7.40 31.10 -5.41
CA PHE A 42 6.56 32.30 -5.43
C PHE A 42 7.45 33.53 -5.30
N THR A 43 7.32 34.47 -6.22
CA THR A 43 8.02 35.74 -6.15
C THR A 43 7.41 36.64 -5.07
N LYS A 44 8.11 37.73 -4.73
CA LYS A 44 7.58 38.73 -3.78
C LYS A 44 6.30 39.42 -4.29
N ASP A 45 6.14 39.47 -5.60
CA ASP A 45 4.98 40.07 -6.26
C ASP A 45 3.83 39.08 -6.46
N GLY A 46 3.99 37.86 -5.94
CA GLY A 46 2.96 36.80 -5.97
C GLY A 46 2.92 36.01 -7.29
N GLU A 47 3.88 36.20 -8.20
CA GLU A 47 4.02 35.38 -9.40
C GLU A 47 4.47 33.97 -9.02
N ARG A 48 3.89 32.96 -9.68
CA ARG A 48 4.22 31.56 -9.50
C ARG A 48 5.18 31.09 -10.59
N LEU A 49 6.33 30.56 -10.18
CA LEU A 49 7.32 29.94 -11.04
C LEU A 49 7.33 28.43 -10.83
N VAL A 50 7.53 27.66 -11.89
CA VAL A 50 7.59 26.18 -11.84
C VAL A 50 8.75 25.69 -12.70
N GLY A 51 9.38 24.60 -12.28
CA GLY A 51 10.46 23.97 -13.04
C GLY A 51 11.81 24.65 -12.83
N GLN A 52 12.56 24.81 -13.91
CA GLN A 52 13.93 25.33 -13.88
C GLN A 52 13.99 26.78 -13.36
N LEU A 53 13.01 27.61 -13.73
CA LEU A 53 12.93 28.98 -13.23
C LEU A 53 12.77 29.05 -11.71
N ALA A 54 11.93 28.17 -11.15
CA ALA A 54 11.76 28.05 -9.70
C ALA A 54 13.05 27.53 -9.03
N LYS A 55 13.71 26.52 -9.62
CA LYS A 55 14.97 25.97 -9.11
C LYS A 55 16.09 27.02 -9.11
N ASN A 56 16.19 27.82 -10.13
CA ASN A 56 17.24 28.85 -10.27
C ASN A 56 17.18 29.94 -9.19
N GLN A 57 16.00 30.26 -8.67
CA GLN A 57 15.86 31.26 -7.60
C GLN A 57 15.86 30.66 -6.18
N ALA A 58 15.93 29.34 -6.01
CA ALA A 58 15.85 28.69 -4.71
C ALA A 58 16.87 29.24 -3.70
N VAL A 59 18.09 29.54 -4.14
CA VAL A 59 19.15 30.10 -3.32
C VAL A 59 18.79 31.50 -2.78
N THR A 60 18.19 32.35 -3.60
CA THR A 60 17.86 33.74 -3.23
C THR A 60 16.49 33.90 -2.62
N ASN A 61 15.65 32.86 -2.71
CA ASN A 61 14.26 32.86 -2.25
C ASN A 61 13.86 31.51 -1.59
N PRO A 62 14.65 31.02 -0.61
CA PRO A 62 14.43 29.66 -0.05
C PRO A 62 13.09 29.55 0.68
N ASP A 63 12.62 30.59 1.35
CA ASP A 63 11.37 30.57 2.13
C ASP A 63 10.10 30.48 1.27
N ARG A 64 10.20 30.81 -0.02
CA ARG A 64 9.10 30.76 -0.99
C ARG A 64 9.32 29.74 -2.10
N THR A 65 10.29 28.85 -1.94
CA THR A 65 10.60 27.80 -2.91
C THR A 65 10.33 26.43 -2.30
N VAL A 66 9.47 25.65 -2.94
CA VAL A 66 9.03 24.34 -2.50
C VAL A 66 9.70 23.27 -3.35
N ILE A 67 10.40 22.35 -2.71
CA ILE A 67 11.15 21.25 -3.32
C ILE A 67 10.71 19.95 -2.67
N SER A 68 10.72 18.83 -3.41
CA SER A 68 10.44 17.47 -2.90
C SER A 68 9.05 17.30 -2.26
N ILE A 69 8.05 18.07 -2.71
CA ILE A 69 6.70 18.06 -2.14
C ILE A 69 6.04 16.67 -2.20
N LYS A 70 6.40 15.82 -3.16
CA LYS A 70 5.88 14.46 -3.33
C LYS A 70 6.06 13.60 -2.08
N ARG A 71 7.11 13.83 -1.28
CA ARG A 71 7.36 13.12 -0.01
C ARG A 71 6.28 13.39 1.07
N HIS A 72 5.47 14.43 0.88
CA HIS A 72 4.39 14.81 1.77
C HIS A 72 3.00 14.49 1.22
N MET A 73 2.90 13.87 0.02
CA MET A 73 1.63 13.50 -0.57
C MET A 73 0.83 12.59 0.37
N GLY A 74 -0.47 12.86 0.42
CA GLY A 74 -1.38 12.10 1.27
C GLY A 74 -1.27 12.40 2.78
N SER A 75 -0.49 13.40 3.20
CA SER A 75 -0.39 13.86 4.60
C SER A 75 -1.12 15.19 4.82
N ASP A 76 -1.25 15.59 6.08
CA ASP A 76 -1.80 16.88 6.51
C ASP A 76 -0.76 18.03 6.46
N TYR A 77 0.43 17.76 5.92
CA TYR A 77 1.49 18.74 5.73
C TYR A 77 0.99 19.93 4.91
N LYS A 78 1.41 21.13 5.30
CA LYS A 78 1.09 22.37 4.60
C LYS A 78 2.31 23.26 4.51
N VAL A 79 2.55 23.77 3.31
CA VAL A 79 3.57 24.79 3.07
C VAL A 79 2.95 26.15 3.31
N ASP A 80 3.56 26.96 4.17
CA ASP A 80 3.14 28.34 4.41
C ASP A 80 3.96 29.29 3.52
N ILE A 81 3.30 29.99 2.62
CA ILE A 81 3.89 31.00 1.75
C ILE A 81 3.16 32.32 2.03
N ASP A 82 3.84 33.24 2.69
CA ASP A 82 3.31 34.57 3.05
C ASP A 82 1.94 34.53 3.75
N GLY A 83 1.74 33.54 4.64
CA GLY A 83 0.49 33.33 5.39
C GLY A 83 -0.58 32.54 4.65
N LYS A 84 -0.36 32.17 3.38
CA LYS A 84 -1.22 31.24 2.64
C LYS A 84 -0.67 29.82 2.72
N LYS A 85 -1.50 28.91 3.19
CA LYS A 85 -1.16 27.48 3.34
C LYS A 85 -1.55 26.70 2.10
N TYR A 86 -0.58 26.00 1.53
CA TYR A 86 -0.76 25.11 0.38
C TYR A 86 -0.60 23.65 0.80
N THR A 87 -1.48 22.79 0.32
CA THR A 87 -1.38 21.34 0.47
C THR A 87 -0.37 20.75 -0.52
N PRO A 88 0.16 19.53 -0.28
CA PRO A 88 1.01 18.84 -1.25
C PRO A 88 0.32 18.66 -2.61
N GLN A 89 -1.00 18.42 -2.63
CA GLN A 89 -1.79 18.29 -3.84
C GLN A 89 -1.82 19.58 -4.66
N GLU A 90 -2.01 20.73 -4.01
CA GLU A 90 -2.01 22.04 -4.69
C GLU A 90 -0.64 22.37 -5.30
N ILE A 91 0.45 22.10 -4.58
CA ILE A 91 1.81 22.31 -5.12
C ILE A 91 2.10 21.35 -6.27
N SER A 92 1.74 20.08 -6.14
CA SER A 92 1.89 19.07 -7.21
C SER A 92 1.05 19.42 -8.43
N ALA A 93 -0.15 19.97 -8.23
CA ALA A 93 -1.01 20.43 -9.32
C ALA A 93 -0.36 21.55 -10.14
N MET A 94 0.43 22.43 -9.51
CA MET A 94 1.17 23.48 -10.22
C MET A 94 2.24 22.89 -11.15
N ILE A 95 2.90 21.81 -10.72
CA ILE A 95 3.85 21.07 -11.56
C ILE A 95 3.11 20.41 -12.74
N LEU A 96 2.00 19.74 -12.45
CA LEU A 96 1.16 19.09 -13.48
C LEU A 96 0.60 20.10 -14.49
N GLN A 97 0.22 21.31 -14.06
CA GLN A 97 -0.21 22.38 -14.94
C GLN A 97 0.90 22.83 -15.89
N LYS A 98 2.15 22.93 -15.41
CA LYS A 98 3.32 23.24 -16.27
C LYS A 98 3.48 22.16 -17.32
N LEU A 99 3.50 20.87 -16.94
CA LEU A 99 3.66 19.75 -17.87
C LEU A 99 2.52 19.69 -18.90
N LYS A 100 1.28 19.95 -18.47
CA LYS A 100 0.13 20.07 -19.36
C LYS A 100 0.32 21.19 -20.39
N THR A 101 0.73 22.37 -19.94
CA THR A 101 0.98 23.52 -20.82
C THR A 101 2.07 23.22 -21.84
N GLU A 102 3.17 22.55 -21.44
CA GLU A 102 4.23 22.11 -22.34
C GLU A 102 3.70 21.10 -23.38
N ALA A 103 2.87 20.15 -22.94
CA ALA A 103 2.25 19.18 -23.84
C ALA A 103 1.30 19.86 -24.85
N GLU A 104 0.46 20.80 -24.39
CA GLU A 104 -0.43 21.59 -25.26
C GLU A 104 0.37 22.44 -26.28
N GLY A 105 1.50 23.04 -25.84
CA GLY A 105 2.38 23.78 -26.72
C GLY A 105 3.05 22.89 -27.78
N TYR A 106 3.46 21.70 -27.41
CA TYR A 106 4.08 20.73 -28.32
C TYR A 106 3.05 20.16 -29.33
N LEU A 107 1.87 19.77 -28.86
CA LEU A 107 0.83 19.13 -29.67
C LEU A 107 0.03 20.12 -30.51
N GLY A 108 0.02 21.41 -30.15
CA GLY A 108 -0.81 22.44 -30.79
C GLY A 108 -2.33 22.29 -30.52
N GLU A 109 -2.70 21.46 -29.55
CA GLU A 109 -4.10 21.21 -29.14
C GLU A 109 -4.24 21.15 -27.61
N LYS A 110 -5.48 21.27 -27.13
CA LYS A 110 -5.77 21.14 -25.68
C LYS A 110 -5.65 19.70 -25.22
N VAL A 111 -5.04 19.53 -24.05
CA VAL A 111 -4.89 18.26 -23.35
C VAL A 111 -5.80 18.25 -22.14
N THR A 112 -6.70 17.27 -22.10
CA THR A 112 -7.67 17.10 -21.01
C THR A 112 -7.45 15.84 -20.20
N ASP A 113 -6.75 14.85 -20.76
CA ASP A 113 -6.67 13.50 -20.21
C ASP A 113 -5.21 13.09 -19.97
N ALA A 114 -4.96 12.41 -18.84
CA ALA A 114 -3.63 11.97 -18.47
C ALA A 114 -3.64 10.59 -17.75
N VAL A 115 -2.54 9.87 -17.91
CA VAL A 115 -2.10 8.79 -17.02
C VAL A 115 -0.95 9.36 -16.18
N ILE A 116 -1.04 9.23 -14.85
CA ILE A 116 -0.04 9.77 -13.92
C ILE A 116 0.56 8.62 -13.12
N THR A 117 1.89 8.65 -12.94
CA THR A 117 2.58 7.60 -12.20
C THR A 117 2.69 7.91 -10.71
N VAL A 118 2.80 6.85 -9.93
CA VAL A 118 3.08 6.88 -8.48
C VAL A 118 4.07 5.77 -8.13
N PRO A 119 4.85 5.92 -7.05
CA PRO A 119 5.62 4.82 -6.49
C PRO A 119 4.73 3.60 -6.23
N ALA A 120 5.24 2.39 -6.48
CA ALA A 120 4.46 1.17 -6.30
C ALA A 120 4.00 1.00 -4.85
N TYR A 121 4.82 1.43 -3.90
CA TYR A 121 4.57 1.33 -2.47
C TYR A 121 3.77 2.51 -1.88
N PHE A 122 3.23 3.40 -2.73
CA PHE A 122 2.32 4.45 -2.27
C PHE A 122 1.07 3.85 -1.65
N THR A 123 0.70 4.42 -0.49
CA THR A 123 -0.57 4.11 0.16
C THR A 123 -1.75 4.61 -0.69
N ASP A 124 -2.91 4.06 -0.43
CA ASP A 124 -4.16 4.47 -1.07
C ASP A 124 -4.41 5.99 -0.98
N SER A 125 -4.16 6.59 0.19
CA SER A 125 -4.28 8.03 0.38
C SER A 125 -3.30 8.85 -0.47
N GLN A 126 -2.08 8.35 -0.69
CA GLN A 126 -1.10 9.02 -1.55
C GLN A 126 -1.50 8.91 -3.03
N ARG A 127 -2.08 7.79 -3.44
CA ARG A 127 -2.65 7.58 -4.79
C ARG A 127 -3.82 8.52 -5.04
N GLN A 128 -4.76 8.60 -4.09
CA GLN A 128 -5.90 9.52 -4.19
C GLN A 128 -5.44 10.98 -4.23
N ALA A 129 -4.47 11.36 -3.36
CA ALA A 129 -3.92 12.72 -3.37
C ALA A 129 -3.24 13.08 -4.71
N THR A 130 -2.61 12.09 -5.37
CA THR A 130 -2.03 12.29 -6.72
C THR A 130 -3.12 12.47 -7.77
N LYS A 131 -4.20 11.70 -7.69
CA LYS A 131 -5.38 11.85 -8.56
C LYS A 131 -6.04 13.22 -8.38
N ASP A 132 -6.18 13.67 -7.12
CA ASP A 132 -6.72 14.99 -6.78
C ASP A 132 -5.83 16.11 -7.34
N ALA A 133 -4.50 15.99 -7.25
CA ALA A 133 -3.57 16.94 -7.83
C ALA A 133 -3.76 17.06 -9.37
N GLY A 134 -3.98 15.93 -10.05
CA GLY A 134 -4.33 15.91 -11.48
C GLY A 134 -5.62 16.66 -11.77
N GLN A 135 -6.66 16.45 -10.99
CA GLN A 135 -7.94 17.15 -11.13
C GLN A 135 -7.81 18.65 -10.87
N ILE A 136 -7.06 19.07 -9.84
CA ILE A 136 -6.76 20.48 -9.55
C ILE A 136 -6.00 21.12 -10.72
N ALA A 137 -5.12 20.35 -11.39
CA ALA A 137 -4.40 20.79 -12.59
C ALA A 137 -5.29 20.89 -13.85
N GLY A 138 -6.57 20.50 -13.75
CA GLY A 138 -7.51 20.47 -14.88
C GLY A 138 -7.24 19.30 -15.84
N LEU A 139 -6.76 18.18 -15.30
CA LEU A 139 -6.59 16.91 -16.00
C LEU A 139 -7.62 15.89 -15.50
N ASN A 140 -8.27 15.21 -16.42
CA ASN A 140 -9.03 14.00 -16.14
C ASN A 140 -8.03 12.84 -16.05
N VAL A 141 -7.77 12.38 -14.82
CA VAL A 141 -6.82 11.28 -14.56
C VAL A 141 -7.49 9.96 -14.91
N GLN A 142 -7.23 9.47 -16.10
CA GLN A 142 -7.79 8.23 -16.63
C GLN A 142 -7.27 7.00 -15.88
N ARG A 143 -6.00 7.04 -15.46
CA ARG A 143 -5.37 5.98 -14.68
C ARG A 143 -4.21 6.50 -13.82
N ILE A 144 -4.08 5.93 -12.63
CA ILE A 144 -2.86 5.95 -11.82
C ILE A 144 -2.13 4.62 -12.08
N ILE A 145 -0.83 4.68 -12.41
CA ILE A 145 0.01 3.51 -12.68
C ILE A 145 1.26 3.54 -11.82
N ASN A 146 1.76 2.38 -11.40
CA ASN A 146 2.99 2.30 -10.63
C ASN A 146 4.23 2.61 -11.48
N GLU A 147 5.19 3.36 -10.95
CA GLU A 147 6.43 3.77 -11.63
C GLU A 147 7.22 2.58 -12.17
N PRO A 148 7.53 1.51 -11.37
CA PRO A 148 8.26 0.37 -11.90
C PRO A 148 7.46 -0.40 -12.96
N THR A 149 6.15 -0.41 -12.87
CA THR A 149 5.29 -1.04 -13.86
C THR A 149 5.28 -0.25 -15.18
N ALA A 150 5.22 1.07 -15.10
CA ALA A 150 5.36 1.93 -16.28
C ALA A 150 6.74 1.74 -16.96
N ALA A 151 7.82 1.68 -16.17
CA ALA A 151 9.15 1.41 -16.70
C ALA A 151 9.24 0.04 -17.41
N ALA A 152 8.59 -0.99 -16.85
CA ALA A 152 8.50 -2.31 -17.49
C ALA A 152 7.72 -2.26 -18.82
N LEU A 153 6.63 -1.46 -18.90
CA LEU A 153 5.92 -1.24 -20.17
C LEU A 153 6.83 -0.65 -21.23
N ALA A 154 7.57 0.39 -20.90
CA ALA A 154 8.52 1.01 -21.84
C ALA A 154 9.65 0.06 -22.26
N TYR A 155 10.07 -0.85 -21.36
CA TYR A 155 11.06 -1.88 -21.69
C TYR A 155 10.47 -2.99 -22.55
N GLY A 156 9.24 -3.41 -22.27
CA GLY A 156 8.64 -4.64 -22.79
C GLY A 156 7.97 -4.49 -24.15
N ILE A 157 7.79 -3.27 -24.68
CA ILE A 157 7.01 -3.01 -25.90
C ILE A 157 7.48 -3.83 -27.11
N ASP A 158 8.80 -4.10 -27.21
CA ASP A 158 9.40 -4.83 -28.34
C ASP A 158 9.76 -6.28 -27.99
N LYS A 159 9.27 -6.82 -26.87
CA LYS A 159 9.66 -8.15 -26.39
C LYS A 159 8.58 -9.18 -26.71
N GLU A 160 8.93 -10.13 -27.59
CA GLU A 160 8.06 -11.24 -27.97
C GLU A 160 8.23 -12.47 -27.06
N ASN A 161 9.36 -12.57 -26.33
CA ASN A 161 9.65 -13.73 -25.48
C ASN A 161 9.27 -13.46 -24.02
N GLU A 162 8.79 -14.49 -23.35
CA GLU A 162 8.57 -14.46 -21.89
C GLU A 162 9.87 -14.11 -21.16
N GLN A 163 9.81 -13.17 -20.24
CA GLN A 163 10.91 -12.72 -19.40
C GLN A 163 10.42 -12.43 -17.99
N LYS A 164 11.21 -12.84 -17.00
CA LYS A 164 11.04 -12.47 -15.60
C LYS A 164 12.06 -11.41 -15.25
N ILE A 165 11.59 -10.22 -14.98
CA ILE A 165 12.46 -9.06 -14.73
C ILE A 165 12.26 -8.52 -13.33
N VAL A 166 13.29 -7.88 -12.82
CA VAL A 166 13.19 -7.03 -11.63
C VAL A 166 13.38 -5.59 -12.06
N VAL A 167 12.45 -4.73 -11.67
CA VAL A 167 12.62 -3.29 -11.76
C VAL A 167 13.06 -2.78 -10.40
N TYR A 168 14.25 -2.19 -10.36
CA TYR A 168 14.85 -1.57 -9.19
C TYR A 168 14.83 -0.05 -9.41
N ASP A 169 13.87 0.62 -8.79
CA ASP A 169 13.63 2.06 -8.97
C ASP A 169 14.08 2.83 -7.74
N LEU A 170 15.20 3.56 -7.85
CA LEU A 170 15.70 4.46 -6.82
C LEU A 170 15.65 5.90 -7.33
N GLY A 171 14.55 6.57 -7.00
CA GLY A 171 14.29 7.96 -7.37
C GLY A 171 14.96 8.97 -6.45
N GLY A 172 14.46 10.21 -6.47
CA GLY A 172 14.91 11.27 -5.57
C GLY A 172 14.44 11.11 -4.13
N GLY A 173 13.22 10.58 -3.93
CA GLY A 173 12.60 10.50 -2.60
C GLY A 173 12.07 9.13 -2.20
N THR A 174 11.97 8.20 -3.15
CA THR A 174 11.38 6.86 -2.96
C THR A 174 12.25 5.79 -3.57
N PHE A 175 12.11 4.57 -3.04
CA PHE A 175 12.73 3.36 -3.54
C PHE A 175 11.66 2.28 -3.70
N ASP A 176 11.54 1.70 -4.88
CA ASP A 176 10.62 0.61 -5.18
C ASP A 176 11.35 -0.55 -5.89
N VAL A 177 10.91 -1.76 -5.60
CA VAL A 177 11.33 -2.96 -6.32
C VAL A 177 10.09 -3.74 -6.72
N SER A 178 9.97 -4.07 -8.01
CA SER A 178 8.89 -4.93 -8.50
C SER A 178 9.48 -6.08 -9.31
N VAL A 179 8.96 -7.28 -9.07
CA VAL A 179 9.22 -8.48 -9.86
C VAL A 179 8.08 -8.63 -10.83
N ILE A 180 8.39 -8.68 -12.12
CA ILE A 180 7.40 -8.60 -13.19
C ILE A 180 7.68 -9.71 -14.21
N GLU A 181 6.63 -10.41 -14.59
CA GLU A 181 6.64 -11.35 -15.72
C GLU A 181 6.06 -10.66 -16.96
N ILE A 182 6.79 -10.75 -18.07
CA ILE A 182 6.43 -10.17 -19.36
C ILE A 182 6.34 -11.29 -20.36
N GLY A 183 5.20 -11.44 -21.03
CA GLY A 183 5.01 -12.44 -22.07
C GLY A 183 3.68 -12.26 -22.81
N ASP A 184 3.62 -12.58 -24.09
CA ASP A 184 2.42 -12.57 -24.93
C ASP A 184 1.57 -11.27 -24.85
N GLY A 185 2.24 -10.12 -24.70
CA GLY A 185 1.57 -8.82 -24.53
C GLY A 185 0.99 -8.59 -23.14
N VAL A 186 1.18 -9.52 -22.19
CA VAL A 186 0.78 -9.38 -20.79
C VAL A 186 1.99 -9.00 -19.95
N GLN A 187 1.81 -8.05 -19.05
CA GLN A 187 2.78 -7.72 -18.00
C GLN A 187 2.10 -7.91 -16.66
N GLU A 188 2.55 -8.90 -15.91
CA GLU A 188 2.03 -9.24 -14.60
C GLU A 188 3.05 -8.91 -13.51
N VAL A 189 2.65 -8.09 -12.55
CA VAL A 189 3.45 -7.85 -11.34
C VAL A 189 3.23 -9.02 -10.39
N LEU A 190 4.31 -9.75 -10.09
CA LEU A 190 4.27 -10.90 -9.17
C LEU A 190 4.41 -10.45 -7.71
N ALA A 191 5.29 -9.47 -7.46
CA ALA A 191 5.50 -8.90 -6.13
C ALA A 191 6.08 -7.50 -6.22
N THR A 192 5.79 -6.69 -5.20
CA THR A 192 6.37 -5.37 -5.02
C THR A 192 6.73 -5.11 -3.56
N ALA A 193 7.83 -4.41 -3.35
CA ALA A 193 8.25 -3.91 -2.04
C ALA A 193 8.94 -2.56 -2.20
N GLY A 194 9.04 -1.78 -1.15
CA GLY A 194 9.63 -0.46 -1.31
C GLY A 194 9.89 0.32 -0.03
N ASN A 195 10.42 1.52 -0.20
CA ASN A 195 10.67 2.52 0.81
C ASN A 195 10.34 3.93 0.29
N ASN A 196 9.16 4.56 0.72
CA ASN A 196 8.71 5.89 0.28
C ASN A 196 9.55 7.07 0.81
N HIS A 197 10.52 6.84 1.71
CA HIS A 197 11.40 7.86 2.31
C HIS A 197 12.88 7.52 2.13
N LEU A 198 13.24 6.78 1.10
CA LEU A 198 14.60 6.47 0.73
C LEU A 198 14.84 6.85 -0.72
N GLY A 199 15.72 7.80 -0.97
CA GLY A 199 16.05 8.26 -2.32
C GLY A 199 17.23 9.20 -2.35
N GLY A 200 17.49 9.81 -3.51
CA GLY A 200 18.61 10.71 -3.74
C GLY A 200 18.72 11.88 -2.76
N ASP A 201 17.59 12.40 -2.27
CA ASP A 201 17.55 13.47 -1.27
C ASP A 201 18.22 13.04 0.05
N ASP A 202 18.14 11.76 0.43
CA ASP A 202 18.76 11.24 1.64
C ASP A 202 20.28 11.13 1.46
N PHE A 203 20.75 10.75 0.26
CA PHE A 203 22.16 10.78 -0.10
C PHE A 203 22.71 12.23 -0.07
N ASP A 204 21.96 13.19 -0.60
CA ASP A 204 22.31 14.61 -0.54
C ASP A 204 22.38 15.11 0.90
N GLN A 205 21.46 14.69 1.77
CA GLN A 205 21.45 15.08 3.18
C GLN A 205 22.72 14.59 3.91
N ARG A 206 23.24 13.39 3.60
CA ARG A 206 24.53 12.91 4.13
C ARG A 206 25.68 13.82 3.76
N LEU A 207 25.68 14.32 2.51
CA LEU A 207 26.70 15.27 2.04
C LEU A 207 26.54 16.64 2.70
N ILE A 208 25.32 17.14 2.84
CA ILE A 208 25.05 18.41 3.53
C ILE A 208 25.55 18.34 4.97
N ASP A 209 25.21 17.30 5.70
CA ASP A 209 25.66 17.12 7.08
C ASP A 209 27.19 17.04 7.18
N TYR A 210 27.84 16.37 6.23
CA TYR A 210 29.30 16.30 6.14
C TYR A 210 29.91 17.67 5.89
N PHE A 211 29.38 18.45 4.93
CA PHE A 211 29.91 19.79 4.62
C PHE A 211 29.71 20.77 5.80
N VAL A 212 28.56 20.72 6.49
CA VAL A 212 28.32 21.51 7.69
C VAL A 212 29.32 21.14 8.79
N ALA A 213 29.59 19.85 8.99
CA ALA A 213 30.56 19.41 9.99
C ALA A 213 32.00 19.84 9.66
N GLU A 214 32.44 19.70 8.41
CA GLU A 214 33.78 20.12 7.98
C GLU A 214 33.93 21.64 8.09
N PHE A 215 32.92 22.44 7.68
CA PHE A 215 32.96 23.88 7.81
C PHE A 215 32.99 24.34 9.26
N LYS A 216 32.21 23.69 10.14
CA LYS A 216 32.23 23.99 11.58
C LYS A 216 33.59 23.68 12.21
N LYS A 217 34.26 22.63 11.71
CA LYS A 217 35.60 22.23 12.19
C LYS A 217 36.68 23.22 11.73
N SER A 218 36.61 23.74 10.48
CA SER A 218 37.61 24.67 9.92
C SER A 218 37.42 26.10 10.40
N ASP A 219 36.17 26.60 10.40
CA ASP A 219 35.86 28.01 10.62
C ASP A 219 35.11 28.29 11.93
N GLY A 220 34.71 27.26 12.68
CA GLY A 220 33.99 27.37 13.95
C GLY A 220 32.51 27.82 13.82
N ILE A 221 31.99 27.95 12.60
CA ILE A 221 30.64 28.48 12.32
C ILE A 221 29.70 27.34 11.99
N ASP A 222 28.53 27.33 12.58
CA ASP A 222 27.45 26.37 12.29
C ASP A 222 26.50 26.96 11.25
N LEU A 223 26.48 26.39 10.04
CA LEU A 223 25.66 26.86 8.92
C LEU A 223 24.18 26.47 9.01
N LYS A 224 23.79 25.59 9.94
CA LYS A 224 22.41 25.05 10.02
C LYS A 224 21.32 26.09 10.15
N ASN A 225 21.65 27.24 10.76
CA ASN A 225 20.70 28.34 10.97
C ASN A 225 20.68 29.36 9.82
N ASP A 226 21.57 29.23 8.85
CA ASP A 226 21.64 30.11 7.68
C ASP A 226 20.92 29.43 6.49
N LYS A 227 19.69 29.83 6.22
CA LYS A 227 18.85 29.24 5.15
C LYS A 227 19.47 29.40 3.76
N PHE A 228 20.15 30.50 3.50
CA PHE A 228 20.83 30.73 2.21
C PHE A 228 22.04 29.80 2.05
N ALA A 229 22.83 29.67 3.11
CA ALA A 229 23.95 28.72 3.12
C ALA A 229 23.46 27.28 2.95
N MET A 230 22.41 26.88 3.69
CA MET A 230 21.82 25.54 3.62
C MET A 230 21.28 25.22 2.21
N GLN A 231 20.61 26.18 1.56
CA GLN A 231 20.14 25.95 0.18
C GLN A 231 21.31 25.80 -0.82
N ARG A 232 22.38 26.59 -0.67
CA ARG A 232 23.59 26.45 -1.49
C ARG A 232 24.29 25.12 -1.24
N LEU A 233 24.33 24.65 0.01
CA LEU A 233 24.86 23.33 0.37
C LEU A 233 24.03 22.22 -0.29
N LYS A 234 22.70 22.35 -0.31
CA LYS A 234 21.80 21.38 -0.93
C LYS A 234 22.05 21.29 -2.45
N ASP A 235 22.13 22.42 -3.13
CA ASP A 235 22.41 22.46 -4.58
C ASP A 235 23.77 21.86 -4.92
N GLU A 236 24.78 22.15 -4.09
CA GLU A 236 26.13 21.64 -4.32
C GLU A 236 26.30 20.18 -3.93
N ALA A 237 25.57 19.69 -2.93
CA ALA A 237 25.51 18.28 -2.57
C ALA A 237 24.90 17.43 -3.71
N GLU A 238 23.80 17.87 -4.32
CA GLU A 238 23.22 17.21 -5.49
C GLU A 238 24.21 17.16 -6.66
N LYS A 239 24.88 18.27 -6.97
CA LYS A 239 25.90 18.32 -8.02
C LYS A 239 27.09 17.40 -7.72
N ALA A 240 27.57 17.39 -6.48
CA ALA A 240 28.67 16.53 -6.06
C ALA A 240 28.29 15.04 -6.17
N LYS A 241 27.09 14.65 -5.73
CA LYS A 241 26.55 13.30 -5.90
C LYS A 241 26.55 12.87 -7.36
N ILE A 242 26.02 13.73 -8.25
CA ILE A 242 25.97 13.47 -9.71
C ILE A 242 27.39 13.34 -10.28
N ALA A 243 28.29 14.26 -9.94
CA ALA A 243 29.69 14.23 -10.43
C ALA A 243 30.43 12.99 -9.97
N LEU A 244 30.25 12.55 -8.70
CA LEU A 244 30.89 11.35 -8.15
C LEU A 244 30.37 10.05 -8.75
N SER A 245 29.24 10.06 -9.45
CA SER A 245 28.80 8.89 -10.23
C SER A 245 29.73 8.63 -11.43
N ASN A 246 30.39 9.65 -11.96
CA ASN A 246 31.27 9.56 -13.12
C ASN A 246 32.77 9.75 -12.77
N ALA A 247 33.08 10.56 -11.74
CA ALA A 247 34.45 10.89 -11.36
C ALA A 247 34.85 10.25 -10.00
N PRO A 248 36.15 9.95 -9.77
CA PRO A 248 36.60 9.40 -8.49
C PRO A 248 36.67 10.45 -7.37
N SER A 249 36.69 11.75 -7.71
CA SER A 249 36.69 12.85 -6.75
C SER A 249 36.12 14.11 -7.40
N VAL A 250 35.63 15.02 -6.56
CA VAL A 250 35.12 16.35 -6.94
C VAL A 250 35.62 17.38 -5.93
N ASN A 251 35.92 18.60 -6.41
CA ASN A 251 36.21 19.72 -5.52
C ASN A 251 34.93 20.54 -5.33
N VAL A 252 34.39 20.51 -4.13
CA VAL A 252 33.21 21.26 -3.71
C VAL A 252 33.67 22.63 -3.24
N ASN A 253 33.34 23.67 -4.00
CA ASN A 253 33.76 25.04 -3.71
C ASN A 253 32.54 25.96 -3.70
N ILE A 254 32.20 26.49 -2.52
CA ILE A 254 31.11 27.45 -2.35
C ILE A 254 31.70 28.77 -1.82
N PRO A 255 32.01 29.71 -2.71
CA PRO A 255 32.56 31.01 -2.32
C PRO A 255 31.50 31.84 -1.61
N TYR A 256 31.92 32.63 -0.61
CA TYR A 256 31.05 33.54 0.16
C TYR A 256 29.82 32.79 0.75
N ILE A 257 30.05 31.62 1.37
CA ILE A 257 28.94 30.82 1.94
C ILE A 257 28.32 31.53 3.13
N THR A 258 29.13 32.22 3.94
CA THR A 258 28.74 33.09 5.04
C THR A 258 29.83 34.13 5.33
N ALA A 259 29.65 34.97 6.35
CA ALA A 259 30.63 35.96 6.79
C ALA A 259 30.61 36.09 8.32
N ASP A 260 31.77 36.45 8.90
CA ASP A 260 31.91 36.83 10.30
C ASP A 260 32.65 38.18 10.45
N ALA A 261 33.04 38.55 11.67
CA ALA A 261 33.76 39.79 11.94
C ALA A 261 35.14 39.86 11.23
N THR A 262 35.70 38.74 10.79
CA THR A 262 36.98 38.69 10.08
C THR A 262 36.82 38.72 8.56
N GLY A 263 35.60 38.70 8.06
CA GLY A 263 35.29 38.83 6.63
C GLY A 263 34.51 37.61 6.08
N PRO A 264 34.42 37.53 4.74
CA PRO A 264 33.71 36.44 4.08
C PRO A 264 34.41 35.09 4.25
N LYS A 265 33.60 34.04 4.36
CA LYS A 265 34.03 32.64 4.51
C LYS A 265 33.64 31.83 3.29
N HIS A 266 34.45 30.83 2.99
CA HIS A 266 34.30 29.99 1.80
C HIS A 266 34.37 28.51 2.20
N LEU A 267 33.45 27.68 1.69
CA LEU A 267 33.61 26.24 1.80
C LEU A 267 34.46 25.74 0.62
N ASN A 268 35.52 25.00 0.93
CA ASN A 268 36.34 24.31 -0.06
C ASN A 268 36.70 22.92 0.49
N VAL A 269 36.09 21.89 -0.09
CA VAL A 269 36.23 20.48 0.36
C VAL A 269 36.49 19.59 -0.85
N GLN A 270 37.60 18.86 -0.82
CA GLN A 270 37.81 17.78 -1.77
C GLN A 270 37.06 16.51 -1.29
N LEU A 271 36.05 16.13 -2.04
CA LEU A 271 35.23 14.97 -1.75
C LEU A 271 35.58 13.81 -2.70
N THR A 272 35.92 12.64 -2.16
CA THR A 272 36.18 11.43 -2.94
C THR A 272 34.94 10.53 -2.99
N ARG A 273 34.82 9.71 -4.04
CA ARG A 273 33.77 8.67 -4.14
C ARG A 273 33.87 7.69 -2.97
N ALA A 274 35.10 7.34 -2.52
CA ALA A 274 35.28 6.48 -1.36
C ALA A 274 34.65 7.07 -0.09
N LYS A 275 34.83 8.40 0.14
CA LYS A 275 34.21 9.09 1.28
C LYS A 275 32.70 9.18 1.13
N PHE A 276 32.20 9.46 -0.07
CA PHE A 276 30.77 9.44 -0.37
C PHE A 276 30.15 8.06 -0.07
N ASN A 277 30.79 6.99 -0.55
CA ASN A 277 30.34 5.61 -0.29
C ASN A 277 30.34 5.27 1.22
N GLU A 278 31.35 5.74 1.98
CA GLU A 278 31.38 5.59 3.45
C GLU A 278 30.18 6.27 4.12
N LEU A 279 29.88 7.52 3.73
CA LEU A 279 28.79 8.32 4.30
C LEU A 279 27.40 7.78 3.98
N THR A 280 27.26 7.00 2.91
CA THR A 280 25.96 6.55 2.36
C THR A 280 25.80 5.03 2.35
N ALA A 281 26.75 4.29 2.97
CA ALA A 281 26.73 2.83 2.97
C ALA A 281 25.44 2.24 3.55
N ASP A 282 24.94 2.82 4.63
CA ASP A 282 23.69 2.42 5.28
C ASP A 282 22.45 2.65 4.39
N LEU A 283 22.45 3.71 3.56
CA LEU A 283 21.36 3.98 2.62
C LEU A 283 21.34 2.94 1.48
N VAL A 284 22.52 2.56 0.98
CA VAL A 284 22.63 1.47 -0.01
C VAL A 284 22.17 0.14 0.58
N GLU A 285 22.59 -0.20 1.80
CA GLU A 285 22.14 -1.42 2.48
C GLU A 285 20.63 -1.40 2.75
N ALA A 286 20.05 -0.25 3.08
CA ALA A 286 18.63 -0.11 3.31
C ALA A 286 17.76 -0.46 2.07
N THR A 287 18.32 -0.37 0.85
CA THR A 287 17.62 -0.81 -0.36
C THR A 287 17.56 -2.34 -0.49
N MET A 288 18.51 -3.06 0.13
CA MET A 288 18.64 -4.50 -0.03
C MET A 288 17.56 -5.29 0.74
N GLY A 289 17.01 -4.72 1.81
CA GLY A 289 15.89 -5.32 2.54
C GLY A 289 14.66 -5.52 1.64
N PRO A 290 14.04 -4.44 1.14
CA PRO A 290 12.92 -4.53 0.20
C PRO A 290 13.24 -5.32 -1.06
N PHE A 291 14.49 -5.26 -1.56
CA PHE A 291 14.89 -6.04 -2.73
C PHE A 291 14.76 -7.55 -2.47
N LYS A 292 15.33 -8.03 -1.37
CA LYS A 292 15.24 -9.44 -0.97
C LYS A 292 13.79 -9.86 -0.73
N GLN A 293 13.01 -8.96 -0.14
CA GLN A 293 11.59 -9.20 0.14
C GLN A 293 10.78 -9.39 -1.14
N ALA A 294 10.92 -8.52 -2.15
CA ALA A 294 10.20 -8.64 -3.41
C ALA A 294 10.53 -9.96 -4.14
N ILE A 295 11.81 -10.37 -4.14
CA ILE A 295 12.21 -11.67 -4.71
C ILE A 295 11.57 -12.82 -3.94
N SER A 296 11.62 -12.80 -2.61
CA SER A 296 11.00 -13.85 -1.79
C SER A 296 9.48 -13.95 -2.02
N ASP A 297 8.81 -12.81 -2.06
CA ASP A 297 7.35 -12.74 -2.23
C ASP A 297 6.89 -13.20 -3.63
N SER A 298 7.73 -13.01 -4.65
CA SER A 298 7.43 -13.48 -6.01
C SER A 298 7.47 -15.00 -6.16
N GLY A 299 8.00 -15.72 -5.18
CA GLY A 299 8.22 -17.17 -5.24
C GLY A 299 9.33 -17.60 -6.21
N LEU A 300 10.03 -16.66 -6.85
CA LEU A 300 11.10 -16.94 -7.82
C LEU A 300 12.47 -17.00 -7.13
N SER A 301 13.34 -17.83 -7.66
CA SER A 301 14.76 -17.81 -7.34
C SER A 301 15.49 -16.77 -8.21
N MET A 302 16.66 -16.28 -7.75
CA MET A 302 17.48 -15.35 -8.54
C MET A 302 17.92 -15.90 -9.90
N ASN A 303 18.00 -17.23 -10.06
CA ASN A 303 18.36 -17.84 -11.33
C ASN A 303 17.26 -17.70 -12.38
N GLU A 304 16.00 -17.63 -11.96
CA GLU A 304 14.82 -17.47 -12.83
C GLU A 304 14.62 -16.01 -13.28
N ILE A 305 15.27 -15.05 -12.63
CA ILE A 305 15.22 -13.64 -13.05
C ILE A 305 16.13 -13.45 -14.26
N ASP A 306 15.59 -13.02 -15.38
CA ASP A 306 16.35 -12.79 -16.62
C ASP A 306 17.15 -11.50 -16.56
N LYS A 307 16.55 -10.42 -16.08
CA LYS A 307 17.16 -9.08 -16.05
C LYS A 307 16.78 -8.28 -14.81
N VAL A 308 17.66 -7.35 -14.44
CA VAL A 308 17.38 -6.29 -13.47
C VAL A 308 17.47 -4.96 -14.17
N LEU A 309 16.35 -4.24 -14.24
CA LEU A 309 16.25 -2.91 -14.82
C LEU A 309 16.52 -1.87 -13.73
N LEU A 310 17.39 -0.91 -14.01
CA LEU A 310 17.66 0.21 -13.12
C LEU A 310 16.87 1.44 -13.58
N VAL A 311 16.02 1.94 -12.70
CA VAL A 311 15.14 3.10 -12.91
C VAL A 311 15.40 4.14 -11.84
N GLY A 312 15.11 5.41 -12.14
CA GLY A 312 15.40 6.53 -11.24
C GLY A 312 16.84 6.98 -11.25
N GLY A 313 17.06 8.31 -11.19
CA GLY A 313 18.38 8.92 -11.34
C GLY A 313 19.42 8.46 -10.33
N SER A 314 19.00 8.07 -9.10
CA SER A 314 19.91 7.63 -8.03
C SER A 314 20.50 6.24 -8.28
N THR A 315 19.96 5.44 -9.19
CA THR A 315 20.57 4.18 -9.64
C THR A 315 21.85 4.36 -10.43
N ARG A 316 22.19 5.59 -10.82
CA ARG A 316 23.47 5.93 -11.44
C ARG A 316 24.64 5.90 -10.46
N ILE A 317 24.38 5.87 -9.14
CA ILE A 317 25.39 5.77 -8.09
C ILE A 317 26.10 4.40 -8.19
N PRO A 318 27.46 4.36 -8.37
CA PRO A 318 28.17 3.11 -8.58
C PRO A 318 27.99 2.10 -7.45
N ALA A 319 27.98 2.56 -6.19
CA ALA A 319 27.78 1.68 -5.03
C ALA A 319 26.42 0.96 -5.06
N VAL A 320 25.36 1.61 -5.57
CA VAL A 320 24.04 0.98 -5.77
C VAL A 320 24.12 -0.11 -6.84
N GLN A 321 24.76 0.18 -7.98
CA GLN A 321 24.91 -0.79 -9.07
C GLN A 321 25.73 -2.00 -8.63
N GLU A 322 26.80 -1.77 -7.87
CA GLU A 322 27.64 -2.83 -7.30
C GLU A 322 26.87 -3.71 -6.30
N ALA A 323 26.05 -3.09 -5.43
CA ALA A 323 25.21 -3.83 -4.49
C ALA A 323 24.20 -4.74 -5.20
N VAL A 324 23.51 -4.21 -6.23
CA VAL A 324 22.58 -4.99 -7.07
C VAL A 324 23.32 -6.14 -7.76
N LYS A 325 24.45 -5.87 -8.44
CA LYS A 325 25.26 -6.89 -9.11
C LYS A 325 25.75 -7.96 -8.13
N LYS A 326 26.24 -7.57 -6.96
CA LYS A 326 26.71 -8.49 -5.93
C LYS A 326 25.62 -9.44 -5.45
N TYR A 327 24.40 -8.93 -5.28
CA TYR A 327 23.28 -9.74 -4.81
C TYR A 327 22.73 -10.65 -5.91
N THR A 328 22.59 -10.15 -7.14
CA THR A 328 21.95 -10.87 -8.25
C THR A 328 22.92 -11.77 -9.03
N GLY A 329 24.23 -11.51 -8.93
CA GLY A 329 25.23 -12.13 -9.80
C GLY A 329 25.16 -11.69 -11.26
N LYS A 330 24.28 -10.75 -11.60
CA LYS A 330 23.99 -10.29 -12.97
C LYS A 330 24.36 -8.80 -13.11
N ASP A 331 24.83 -8.42 -14.28
CA ASP A 331 25.01 -7.00 -14.60
C ASP A 331 23.62 -6.35 -14.81
N PRO A 332 23.32 -5.24 -14.10
CA PRO A 332 22.07 -4.54 -14.31
C PRO A 332 21.92 -4.03 -15.76
N PHE A 333 20.72 -4.15 -16.31
CA PHE A 333 20.41 -3.66 -17.65
C PHE A 333 20.32 -2.13 -17.65
N LYS A 334 21.02 -1.50 -18.61
CA LYS A 334 21.15 -0.04 -18.74
C LYS A 334 20.63 0.48 -20.10
N GLY A 335 19.87 -0.33 -20.81
CA GLY A 335 19.41 -0.01 -22.19
C GLY A 335 18.21 0.92 -22.26
N ILE A 336 17.65 1.34 -21.11
CA ILE A 336 16.58 2.34 -21.03
C ILE A 336 17.09 3.60 -20.33
N ASN A 337 16.53 4.77 -20.68
CA ASN A 337 16.84 5.99 -19.96
C ASN A 337 16.04 6.01 -18.62
N PRO A 338 16.72 5.95 -17.45
CA PRO A 338 16.05 5.85 -16.17
C PRO A 338 15.26 7.11 -15.76
N ASP A 339 15.45 8.23 -16.46
CA ASP A 339 14.77 9.50 -16.20
C ASP A 339 13.53 9.70 -17.08
N GLU A 340 13.32 8.86 -18.10
CA GLU A 340 12.28 9.02 -19.13
C GLU A 340 11.35 7.81 -19.26
N CYS A 341 11.84 6.61 -18.98
CA CYS A 341 11.11 5.37 -19.24
C CYS A 341 9.77 5.29 -18.51
N VAL A 342 9.66 5.88 -17.33
CA VAL A 342 8.43 5.92 -16.53
C VAL A 342 7.33 6.73 -17.25
N ALA A 343 7.67 7.92 -17.76
CA ALA A 343 6.73 8.73 -18.55
C ALA A 343 6.34 8.06 -19.87
N MET A 344 7.30 7.40 -20.54
CA MET A 344 7.05 6.64 -21.76
C MET A 344 6.06 5.48 -21.50
N GLY A 345 6.24 4.74 -20.41
CA GLY A 345 5.31 3.68 -20.02
C GLY A 345 3.91 4.20 -19.65
N ALA A 346 3.85 5.34 -18.98
CA ALA A 346 2.57 6.02 -18.72
C ALA A 346 1.86 6.44 -20.02
N ALA A 347 2.62 6.94 -21.02
CA ALA A 347 2.07 7.26 -22.33
C ALA A 347 1.58 6.02 -23.07
N LEU A 348 2.31 4.90 -23.01
CA LEU A 348 1.86 3.61 -23.56
C LEU A 348 0.53 3.16 -22.94
N GLN A 349 0.40 3.27 -21.61
CA GLN A 349 -0.88 2.98 -20.95
C GLN A 349 -1.99 3.92 -21.42
N GLY A 350 -1.69 5.19 -21.66
CA GLY A 350 -2.62 6.14 -22.27
C GLY A 350 -3.04 5.72 -23.69
N GLY A 351 -2.08 5.27 -24.49
CA GLY A 351 -2.31 4.72 -25.83
C GLY A 351 -3.20 3.48 -25.83
N VAL A 352 -3.04 2.59 -24.84
CA VAL A 352 -3.92 1.43 -24.64
C VAL A 352 -5.36 1.87 -24.32
N LEU A 353 -5.52 2.82 -23.41
CA LEU A 353 -6.84 3.36 -23.05
C LEU A 353 -7.54 4.06 -24.23
N ASN A 354 -6.77 4.74 -25.07
CA ASN A 354 -7.27 5.43 -26.26
C ASN A 354 -7.33 4.56 -27.52
N LYS A 355 -6.92 3.27 -27.40
CA LYS A 355 -6.87 2.28 -28.49
C LYS A 355 -5.88 2.64 -29.63
N GLU A 356 -4.92 3.50 -29.37
CA GLU A 356 -3.80 3.80 -30.27
C GLU A 356 -2.72 2.69 -30.21
N VAL A 357 -2.63 2.02 -29.05
CA VAL A 357 -1.76 0.85 -28.80
C VAL A 357 -2.65 -0.35 -28.48
N THR A 358 -2.39 -1.49 -29.08
CA THR A 358 -3.17 -2.72 -28.89
C THR A 358 -2.25 -3.88 -28.49
N GLY A 359 -2.81 -4.92 -27.88
CA GLY A 359 -2.05 -6.12 -27.52
C GLY A 359 -1.21 -5.97 -26.24
N LEU A 360 -1.45 -4.96 -25.42
CA LEU A 360 -0.82 -4.80 -24.10
C LEU A 360 -1.88 -4.90 -23.00
N LEU A 361 -1.64 -5.77 -22.03
CA LEU A 361 -2.42 -5.91 -20.80
C LEU A 361 -1.49 -5.76 -19.59
N LEU A 362 -1.88 -4.91 -18.66
CA LEU A 362 -1.16 -4.68 -17.43
C LEU A 362 -1.97 -5.20 -16.24
N LEU A 363 -1.36 -6.07 -15.44
CA LEU A 363 -1.88 -6.56 -14.17
C LEU A 363 -0.92 -6.11 -13.04
N ASP A 364 -1.41 -5.27 -12.15
CA ASP A 364 -0.67 -4.74 -11.01
C ASP A 364 -1.15 -5.40 -9.71
N VAL A 365 -0.47 -5.14 -8.58
CA VAL A 365 -0.77 -5.76 -7.30
C VAL A 365 -0.92 -4.74 -6.17
N THR A 366 -1.65 -5.12 -5.12
CA THR A 366 -1.70 -4.33 -3.87
C THR A 366 -0.42 -4.51 -3.07
N PRO A 367 0.21 -3.43 -2.55
CA PRO A 367 1.51 -3.52 -1.87
C PRO A 367 1.43 -4.07 -0.44
N LEU A 368 0.27 -3.95 0.22
CA LEU A 368 0.04 -4.35 1.61
C LEU A 368 -1.29 -5.06 1.77
N SER A 369 -1.35 -5.97 2.75
CA SER A 369 -2.61 -6.63 3.13
C SER A 369 -3.62 -5.64 3.70
N LEU A 370 -4.89 -5.87 3.40
CA LEU A 370 -6.03 -5.11 3.88
C LEU A 370 -6.95 -6.01 4.70
N GLY A 371 -7.48 -5.48 5.79
CA GLY A 371 -8.38 -6.23 6.67
C GLY A 371 -9.29 -5.33 7.48
N ILE A 372 -10.04 -5.95 8.38
CA ILE A 372 -10.85 -5.26 9.38
C ILE A 372 -10.52 -5.73 10.79
N GLU A 373 -10.77 -4.86 11.76
CA GLU A 373 -10.74 -5.22 13.16
C GLU A 373 -11.95 -6.09 13.51
N THR A 374 -11.70 -7.24 14.15
CA THR A 374 -12.71 -8.16 14.62
C THR A 374 -12.60 -8.37 16.14
N ALA A 375 -13.47 -9.21 16.68
CA ALA A 375 -13.55 -9.48 18.12
C ALA A 375 -12.18 -9.83 18.72
N GLY A 376 -11.86 -9.20 19.86
CA GLY A 376 -10.58 -9.36 20.54
C GLY A 376 -9.45 -8.50 19.97
N GLY A 377 -9.75 -7.54 19.07
CA GLY A 377 -8.75 -6.67 18.45
C GLY A 377 -7.89 -7.36 17.40
N VAL A 378 -8.37 -8.48 16.84
CA VAL A 378 -7.68 -9.23 15.78
C VAL A 378 -7.88 -8.53 14.44
N CYS A 379 -6.86 -8.51 13.59
CA CYS A 379 -6.95 -8.12 12.21
C CYS A 379 -7.35 -9.33 11.36
N THR A 380 -8.59 -9.34 10.88
CA THR A 380 -9.04 -10.33 9.89
C THR A 380 -8.70 -9.82 8.51
N ARG A 381 -7.78 -10.51 7.82
CA ARG A 381 -7.35 -10.13 6.47
C ARG A 381 -8.44 -10.43 5.46
N MET A 382 -8.73 -9.45 4.63
CA MET A 382 -9.69 -9.54 3.52
C MET A 382 -9.00 -9.68 2.18
N ILE A 383 -7.89 -8.97 1.99
CA ILE A 383 -7.08 -9.02 0.77
C ILE A 383 -5.61 -9.10 1.20
N GLU A 384 -4.91 -10.13 0.75
CA GLU A 384 -3.48 -10.31 1.03
C GLU A 384 -2.63 -9.38 0.15
N ARG A 385 -1.44 -9.00 0.63
CA ARG A 385 -0.44 -8.27 -0.16
C ARG A 385 -0.09 -9.04 -1.44
N ASN A 386 0.32 -8.34 -2.45
CA ASN A 386 0.65 -8.86 -3.77
C ASN A 386 -0.55 -9.53 -4.48
N LYS A 387 -1.78 -9.25 -4.06
CA LYS A 387 -2.98 -9.66 -4.80
C LYS A 387 -3.16 -8.78 -6.03
N THR A 388 -3.33 -9.41 -7.19
CA THR A 388 -3.58 -8.73 -8.47
C THR A 388 -4.81 -7.83 -8.40
N ILE A 389 -4.71 -6.62 -8.96
CA ILE A 389 -5.78 -5.62 -9.04
C ILE A 389 -6.18 -5.35 -10.50
N PRO A 390 -7.45 -5.00 -10.77
CA PRO A 390 -8.54 -4.79 -9.81
C PRO A 390 -9.00 -6.09 -9.15
N THR A 391 -9.44 -6.01 -7.88
CA THR A 391 -9.93 -7.19 -7.16
C THR A 391 -11.05 -6.81 -6.19
N LYS A 392 -11.95 -7.77 -5.98
CA LYS A 392 -13.06 -7.62 -5.05
C LYS A 392 -13.16 -8.85 -4.17
N HIS A 393 -13.30 -8.64 -2.86
CA HIS A 393 -13.51 -9.73 -1.91
C HIS A 393 -14.57 -9.35 -0.89
N SER A 394 -15.48 -10.31 -0.60
CA SER A 394 -16.56 -10.14 0.36
C SER A 394 -16.51 -11.28 1.38
N GLN A 395 -16.79 -10.95 2.65
CA GLN A 395 -16.91 -11.92 3.72
C GLN A 395 -18.04 -11.52 4.68
N ILE A 396 -18.76 -12.51 5.21
CA ILE A 396 -19.85 -12.30 6.16
C ILE A 396 -19.30 -12.32 7.59
N PHE A 397 -19.64 -11.27 8.33
CA PHE A 397 -19.38 -11.11 9.76
C PHE A 397 -20.68 -11.03 10.54
N SER A 398 -20.61 -11.01 11.85
CA SER A 398 -21.78 -10.91 12.71
C SER A 398 -21.55 -9.98 13.89
N THR A 399 -22.61 -9.73 14.67
CA THR A 399 -22.55 -8.93 15.90
C THR A 399 -21.89 -9.71 17.03
N TYR A 400 -21.17 -9.00 17.89
CA TYR A 400 -20.49 -9.55 19.06
C TYR A 400 -21.37 -9.57 20.32
N SER A 401 -22.38 -8.69 20.39
CA SER A 401 -23.31 -8.57 21.53
C SER A 401 -24.75 -8.77 21.11
N ASP A 402 -25.58 -9.22 22.07
CA ASP A 402 -27.02 -9.35 21.85
C ASP A 402 -27.67 -7.98 21.62
N ASN A 403 -28.61 -7.93 20.69
CA ASN A 403 -29.36 -6.73 20.33
C ASN A 403 -28.48 -5.52 19.93
N GLN A 404 -27.30 -5.77 19.39
CA GLN A 404 -26.37 -4.74 18.95
C GLN A 404 -26.97 -3.98 17.73
N PRO A 405 -27.24 -2.65 17.85
CA PRO A 405 -27.96 -1.91 16.82
C PRO A 405 -27.07 -1.40 15.70
N SER A 406 -25.75 -1.47 15.89
CA SER A 406 -24.74 -0.96 14.94
C SER A 406 -23.41 -1.69 15.08
N VAL A 407 -22.58 -1.64 14.03
CA VAL A 407 -21.20 -2.11 14.04
C VAL A 407 -20.29 -1.01 13.50
N ASP A 408 -19.14 -0.82 14.15
CA ASP A 408 -18.07 0.02 13.66
C ASP A 408 -17.10 -0.85 12.85
N ILE A 409 -16.87 -0.47 11.61
CA ILE A 409 -15.94 -1.14 10.70
C ILE A 409 -14.64 -0.34 10.68
N ASN A 410 -13.61 -0.84 11.36
CA ASN A 410 -12.27 -0.26 11.35
C ASN A 410 -11.44 -0.98 10.29
N ILE A 411 -11.07 -0.25 9.24
CA ILE A 411 -10.31 -0.76 8.10
C ILE A 411 -8.82 -0.64 8.41
N LEU A 412 -8.11 -1.76 8.23
CA LEU A 412 -6.71 -1.91 8.60
C LEU A 412 -5.85 -2.19 7.36
N GLN A 413 -4.63 -1.65 7.38
CA GLN A 413 -3.59 -1.94 6.40
C GLN A 413 -2.32 -2.36 7.11
N GLY A 414 -1.72 -3.47 6.71
CA GLY A 414 -0.47 -4.01 7.27
C GLY A 414 -0.49 -5.52 7.45
N GLU A 415 0.63 -6.05 7.97
CA GLU A 415 0.91 -7.48 8.03
C GLU A 415 0.78 -8.09 9.43
N ARG A 416 0.41 -7.28 10.45
CA ARG A 416 0.31 -7.73 11.84
C ARG A 416 -1.05 -8.38 12.12
N GLU A 417 -1.07 -9.32 13.06
CA GLU A 417 -2.26 -10.08 13.44
C GLU A 417 -3.25 -9.27 14.30
N PHE A 418 -2.81 -8.17 14.93
CA PHE A 418 -3.66 -7.35 15.79
C PHE A 418 -3.91 -5.96 15.19
N ALA A 419 -5.14 -5.46 15.37
CA ALA A 419 -5.57 -4.16 14.87
C ALA A 419 -4.68 -3.00 15.35
N LYS A 420 -4.29 -3.00 16.63
CA LYS A 420 -3.43 -1.96 17.25
C LYS A 420 -2.04 -1.84 16.62
N ASP A 421 -1.56 -2.93 15.99
CA ASP A 421 -0.23 -3.04 15.41
C ASP A 421 -0.25 -2.82 13.88
N ASN A 422 -1.44 -2.63 13.31
CA ASN A 422 -1.69 -2.26 11.93
C ASN A 422 -2.18 -0.82 11.83
N LYS A 423 -2.16 -0.28 10.63
CA LYS A 423 -2.69 1.07 10.37
C LYS A 423 -4.18 1.04 10.15
N SER A 424 -4.92 1.80 10.95
CA SER A 424 -6.29 2.17 10.59
C SER A 424 -6.27 3.20 9.46
N ILE A 425 -6.84 2.85 8.33
CA ILE A 425 -6.95 3.71 7.14
C ILE A 425 -8.33 4.32 6.96
N GLY A 426 -9.30 3.88 7.78
CA GLY A 426 -10.64 4.46 7.83
C GLY A 426 -11.54 3.70 8.78
N THR A 427 -12.52 4.41 9.33
CA THR A 427 -13.56 3.80 10.17
C THR A 427 -14.91 4.35 9.76
N PHE A 428 -15.90 3.48 9.64
CA PHE A 428 -17.28 3.87 9.40
C PHE A 428 -18.24 2.97 10.18
N ARG A 429 -19.46 3.44 10.39
CA ARG A 429 -20.48 2.76 11.18
C ARG A 429 -21.64 2.31 10.30
N LEU A 430 -22.03 1.05 10.44
CA LEU A 430 -23.30 0.53 9.91
C LEU A 430 -24.33 0.51 11.03
N ASP A 431 -25.37 1.34 10.90
CA ASP A 431 -26.46 1.49 11.88
C ASP A 431 -27.72 0.76 11.44
N GLY A 432 -28.60 0.47 12.43
CA GLY A 432 -29.94 -0.01 12.20
C GLY A 432 -30.01 -1.50 11.87
N ILE A 433 -29.10 -2.25 12.45
CA ILE A 433 -29.17 -3.71 12.52
C ILE A 433 -30.38 -4.08 13.37
N ALA A 434 -31.18 -5.04 12.90
CA ALA A 434 -32.36 -5.51 13.64
C ALA A 434 -31.93 -6.18 14.96
N PRO A 435 -32.66 -5.94 16.08
CA PRO A 435 -32.37 -6.62 17.35
C PRO A 435 -32.40 -8.14 17.19
N ALA A 436 -31.30 -8.79 17.48
CA ALA A 436 -31.15 -10.25 17.42
C ALA A 436 -30.06 -10.70 18.40
N PRO A 437 -30.02 -11.98 18.80
CA PRO A 437 -28.89 -12.53 19.53
C PRO A 437 -27.57 -12.36 18.73
N ARG A 438 -26.45 -12.23 19.45
CA ARG A 438 -25.12 -12.19 18.86
C ARG A 438 -24.89 -13.39 17.93
N GLY A 439 -24.19 -13.18 16.84
CA GLY A 439 -23.88 -14.20 15.85
C GLY A 439 -25.02 -14.50 14.85
N ILE A 440 -26.22 -13.87 14.98
CA ILE A 440 -27.34 -14.07 14.07
C ILE A 440 -27.34 -13.05 12.91
N PRO A 441 -27.14 -11.74 13.14
CA PRO A 441 -27.06 -10.78 12.05
C PRO A 441 -25.94 -11.14 11.06
N GLN A 442 -26.22 -11.02 9.76
CA GLN A 442 -25.25 -11.29 8.70
C GLN A 442 -24.85 -9.95 8.07
N ILE A 443 -23.61 -9.55 8.32
CA ILE A 443 -23.04 -8.29 7.84
C ILE A 443 -21.98 -8.64 6.81
N GLU A 444 -22.30 -8.43 5.53
CA GLU A 444 -21.39 -8.62 4.43
C GLU A 444 -20.46 -7.40 4.34
N VAL A 445 -19.17 -7.60 4.56
CA VAL A 445 -18.14 -6.59 4.35
C VAL A 445 -17.43 -6.88 3.04
N THR A 446 -17.40 -5.89 2.16
CA THR A 446 -16.81 -6.00 0.82
C THR A 446 -15.68 -5.01 0.67
N PHE A 447 -14.52 -5.49 0.26
CA PHE A 447 -13.39 -4.70 -0.21
C PHE A 447 -13.38 -4.73 -1.73
N ASP A 448 -13.30 -3.57 -2.36
CA ASP A 448 -13.25 -3.37 -3.80
C ASP A 448 -12.08 -2.45 -4.15
N ILE A 449 -11.03 -3.01 -4.75
CA ILE A 449 -9.84 -2.27 -5.18
C ILE A 449 -9.93 -2.08 -6.69
N ASP A 450 -9.95 -0.83 -7.12
CA ASP A 450 -9.98 -0.50 -8.54
C ASP A 450 -8.60 -0.68 -9.22
N ALA A 451 -8.58 -0.48 -10.54
CA ALA A 451 -7.34 -0.60 -11.32
C ALA A 451 -6.28 0.49 -10.99
N ASN A 452 -6.63 1.52 -10.21
CA ASN A 452 -5.73 2.56 -9.73
C ASN A 452 -5.15 2.20 -8.35
N GLY A 453 -5.58 1.09 -7.75
CA GLY A 453 -5.24 0.69 -6.39
C GLY A 453 -6.01 1.46 -5.32
N ILE A 454 -7.12 2.11 -5.66
CA ILE A 454 -7.96 2.86 -4.72
C ILE A 454 -8.95 1.89 -4.08
N VAL A 455 -8.98 1.89 -2.74
CA VAL A 455 -9.77 0.97 -1.93
C VAL A 455 -11.13 1.57 -1.58
N ASN A 456 -12.20 0.85 -1.89
CA ASN A 456 -13.54 1.13 -1.43
C ASN A 456 -13.99 -0.02 -0.52
N VAL A 457 -14.57 0.31 0.62
CA VAL A 457 -15.10 -0.69 1.55
C VAL A 457 -16.57 -0.41 1.81
N SER A 458 -17.40 -1.44 1.70
CA SER A 458 -18.81 -1.38 2.07
C SER A 458 -19.15 -2.44 3.12
N ALA A 459 -20.14 -2.14 3.94
CA ALA A 459 -20.75 -3.09 4.87
C ALA A 459 -22.26 -3.06 4.69
N LYS A 460 -22.87 -4.25 4.53
CA LYS A 460 -24.30 -4.42 4.29
C LYS A 460 -24.87 -5.43 5.26
N ASP A 461 -25.91 -5.06 5.99
CA ASP A 461 -26.74 -5.99 6.74
C ASP A 461 -27.69 -6.72 5.79
N LEU A 462 -27.48 -8.01 5.60
CA LEU A 462 -28.28 -8.83 4.68
C LEU A 462 -29.73 -9.01 5.17
N GLY A 463 -29.97 -8.86 6.47
CA GLY A 463 -31.31 -8.98 7.07
C GLY A 463 -32.19 -7.76 6.82
N THR A 464 -31.64 -6.55 6.96
CA THR A 464 -32.36 -5.28 6.79
C THR A 464 -32.14 -4.63 5.41
N GLY A 465 -31.11 -5.06 4.69
CA GLY A 465 -30.69 -4.45 3.43
C GLY A 465 -29.99 -3.10 3.60
N LYS A 466 -29.72 -2.64 4.82
CA LYS A 466 -29.00 -1.39 5.07
C LYS A 466 -27.53 -1.55 4.72
N GLU A 467 -26.99 -0.51 4.10
CA GLU A 467 -25.62 -0.49 3.61
C GLU A 467 -24.93 0.84 3.93
N GLN A 468 -23.66 0.80 4.24
CA GLN A 468 -22.76 1.94 4.36
C GLN A 468 -21.47 1.64 3.63
N HIS A 469 -20.81 2.67 3.12
CA HIS A 469 -19.55 2.54 2.41
C HIS A 469 -18.61 3.70 2.75
N ILE A 470 -17.33 3.46 2.57
CA ILE A 470 -16.27 4.47 2.63
C ILE A 470 -15.31 4.25 1.47
N SER A 471 -14.94 5.34 0.80
CA SER A 471 -13.74 5.36 -0.05
C SER A 471 -12.59 5.88 0.81
N ILE A 472 -11.47 5.20 0.78
CA ILE A 472 -10.31 5.61 1.57
C ILE A 472 -9.75 6.90 0.95
N THR A 473 -9.74 7.97 1.73
CA THR A 473 -9.27 9.29 1.33
C THR A 473 -8.16 9.81 2.23
N ALA A 474 -7.47 10.86 1.82
CA ALA A 474 -6.21 11.36 2.36
C ALA A 474 -6.15 11.75 3.86
N SER A 475 -7.22 11.60 4.64
CA SER A 475 -7.27 12.09 6.02
C SER A 475 -6.64 11.17 7.09
N THR A 476 -6.12 10.00 6.71
CA THR A 476 -5.71 8.96 7.68
C THR A 476 -4.40 8.26 7.30
N ASN A 477 -3.31 9.01 7.09
CA ASN A 477 -2.09 8.41 6.52
C ASN A 477 -1.06 7.91 7.52
N MET A 478 -0.48 6.76 7.22
CA MET A 478 0.79 6.31 7.77
C MET A 478 1.94 7.12 7.19
N SER A 479 2.84 7.58 8.07
CA SER A 479 4.20 7.81 7.63
C SER A 479 4.80 6.44 7.27
N LYS A 480 5.74 6.44 6.41
CA LYS A 480 6.36 5.23 5.92
C LYS A 480 7.31 4.55 6.91
N ASP A 481 8.00 5.31 7.76
CA ASP A 481 8.73 4.71 8.89
C ASP A 481 7.81 3.76 9.66
N ASP A 482 6.51 4.06 9.66
CA ASP A 482 5.50 3.19 10.22
C ASP A 482 5.25 1.94 9.36
N ILE A 483 5.29 2.01 8.02
CA ILE A 483 5.09 0.84 7.15
C ILE A 483 6.31 -0.10 7.20
N ASP A 484 7.51 0.42 7.03
CA ASP A 484 8.74 -0.40 7.10
C ASP A 484 8.97 -0.97 8.51
N LYS A 485 8.62 -0.18 9.54
CA LYS A 485 8.62 -0.62 10.91
C LYS A 485 7.58 -1.71 11.13
N ALA A 486 6.36 -1.53 10.61
CA ALA A 486 5.28 -2.51 10.70
C ALA A 486 5.63 -3.84 10.00
N VAL A 487 6.24 -3.81 8.80
CA VAL A 487 6.66 -5.03 8.10
C VAL A 487 7.79 -5.74 8.86
N LYS A 488 8.85 -5.02 9.28
CA LYS A 488 9.95 -5.60 10.06
C LYS A 488 9.50 -6.10 11.43
N GLU A 489 8.63 -5.35 12.10
CA GLU A 489 8.03 -5.76 13.37
C GLU A 489 7.10 -6.96 13.18
N ALA A 490 6.34 -7.01 12.09
CA ALA A 490 5.49 -8.15 11.74
C ALA A 490 6.32 -9.44 11.58
N GLU A 491 7.44 -9.36 10.86
CA GLU A 491 8.34 -10.51 10.68
C GLU A 491 9.02 -10.93 12.00
N ALA A 492 9.48 -9.95 12.78
CA ALA A 492 10.14 -10.21 14.07
C ALA A 492 9.18 -10.81 15.11
N PHE A 493 7.93 -10.40 15.09
CA PHE A 493 6.92 -10.82 16.06
C PHE A 493 5.89 -11.83 15.52
N ALA A 494 6.02 -12.31 14.29
CA ALA A 494 5.06 -13.22 13.65
C ALA A 494 4.75 -14.47 14.50
N ALA A 495 5.75 -15.06 15.15
CA ALA A 495 5.56 -16.22 16.03
C ALA A 495 4.81 -15.85 17.33
N GLU A 496 5.08 -14.68 17.89
CA GLU A 496 4.40 -14.19 19.11
C GLU A 496 2.96 -13.78 18.80
N ASP A 497 2.75 -13.08 17.71
CA ASP A 497 1.43 -12.66 17.25
C ASP A 497 0.54 -13.87 16.94
N LYS A 498 1.07 -14.89 16.26
CA LYS A 498 0.36 -16.14 15.98
C LYS A 498 -0.11 -16.81 17.27
N LYS A 499 0.76 -16.88 18.28
CA LYS A 499 0.41 -17.44 19.58
C LYS A 499 -0.69 -16.63 20.28
N LYS A 500 -0.58 -15.30 20.26
CA LYS A 500 -1.61 -14.41 20.84
C LYS A 500 -2.94 -14.51 20.10
N LYS A 501 -2.91 -14.62 18.77
CA LYS A 501 -4.11 -14.84 17.95
C LYS A 501 -4.79 -16.16 18.31
N GLU A 502 -4.05 -17.27 18.41
CA GLU A 502 -4.60 -18.57 18.84
C GLU A 502 -5.23 -18.48 20.23
N GLU A 503 -4.65 -17.69 21.15
CA GLU A 503 -5.23 -17.44 22.47
C GLU A 503 -6.56 -16.69 22.36
N VAL A 504 -6.62 -15.61 21.59
CA VAL A 504 -7.85 -14.81 21.40
C VAL A 504 -8.93 -15.63 20.73
N GLU A 505 -8.60 -16.38 19.68
CA GLU A 505 -9.55 -17.26 18.98
C GLU A 505 -10.10 -18.35 19.90
N ALA A 506 -9.26 -19.01 20.69
CA ALA A 506 -9.69 -20.01 21.67
C ALA A 506 -10.62 -19.41 22.73
N ARG A 507 -10.34 -18.21 23.23
CA ARG A 507 -11.20 -17.49 24.16
C ARG A 507 -12.56 -17.15 23.55
N ASN A 508 -12.57 -16.60 22.34
CA ASN A 508 -13.80 -16.24 21.64
C ASN A 508 -14.69 -17.47 21.38
N ALA A 509 -14.09 -18.58 20.95
CA ALA A 509 -14.80 -19.83 20.71
C ALA A 509 -15.37 -20.43 22.03
N ALA A 510 -14.60 -20.37 23.11
CA ALA A 510 -15.02 -20.83 24.44
C ALA A 510 -16.15 -19.97 25.00
N ASP A 511 -16.06 -18.65 24.87
CA ASP A 511 -17.13 -17.74 25.33
C ASP A 511 -18.42 -17.92 24.52
N GLN A 512 -18.31 -18.14 23.20
CA GLN A 512 -19.46 -18.50 22.37
C GLN A 512 -20.07 -19.83 22.80
N MET A 513 -19.26 -20.83 23.14
CA MET A 513 -19.75 -22.13 23.63
C MET A 513 -20.47 -21.99 24.97
N VAL A 514 -19.96 -21.18 25.91
CA VAL A 514 -20.66 -20.85 27.18
C VAL A 514 -22.04 -20.28 26.89
N TYR A 515 -22.10 -19.24 26.06
CA TYR A 515 -23.35 -18.58 25.70
C TYR A 515 -24.35 -19.53 25.04
N GLN A 516 -23.92 -20.31 24.05
CA GLN A 516 -24.79 -21.25 23.34
C GLN A 516 -25.32 -22.34 24.29
N THR A 517 -24.45 -22.85 25.17
CA THR A 517 -24.86 -23.88 26.15
C THR A 517 -25.91 -23.34 27.11
N GLU A 518 -25.68 -22.13 27.69
CA GLU A 518 -26.65 -21.52 28.60
C GLU A 518 -27.99 -21.24 27.92
N LYS A 519 -27.95 -20.71 26.71
CA LYS A 519 -29.13 -20.42 25.91
C LYS A 519 -29.91 -21.69 25.60
N SER A 520 -29.25 -22.71 25.06
CA SER A 520 -29.92 -23.98 24.70
C SER A 520 -30.45 -24.74 25.91
N MET A 521 -29.72 -24.76 27.03
CA MET A 521 -30.22 -25.37 28.26
C MET A 521 -31.48 -24.68 28.78
N ASN A 522 -31.60 -23.36 28.63
CA ASN A 522 -32.81 -22.61 28.96
C ASN A 522 -33.95 -22.89 27.97
N GLU A 523 -33.65 -22.93 26.65
CA GLU A 523 -34.64 -23.21 25.61
C GLU A 523 -35.23 -24.62 25.69
N PHE A 524 -34.43 -25.61 26.09
CA PHE A 524 -34.91 -26.98 26.33
C PHE A 524 -35.87 -27.08 27.53
N GLY A 525 -35.79 -26.14 28.47
CA GLY A 525 -36.72 -26.00 29.61
C GLY A 525 -36.93 -27.29 30.42
N ASP A 526 -38.18 -27.71 30.54
CA ASP A 526 -38.57 -28.91 31.33
C ASP A 526 -38.05 -30.23 30.75
N LYS A 527 -37.49 -30.24 29.53
CA LYS A 527 -36.89 -31.45 28.93
C LYS A 527 -35.48 -31.74 29.45
N VAL A 528 -34.86 -30.78 30.12
CA VAL A 528 -33.57 -30.95 30.77
C VAL A 528 -33.76 -31.58 32.13
N THR A 529 -33.30 -32.80 32.28
CA THR A 529 -33.38 -33.53 33.55
C THR A 529 -32.36 -33.05 34.57
N GLN A 530 -32.52 -33.41 35.86
CA GLN A 530 -31.51 -33.09 36.87
C GLN A 530 -30.15 -33.74 36.54
N ALA A 531 -30.16 -34.97 35.98
CA ALA A 531 -28.93 -35.64 35.55
C ALA A 531 -28.19 -34.90 34.44
N ASP A 532 -28.91 -34.26 33.51
CA ASP A 532 -28.31 -33.41 32.47
C ASP A 532 -27.64 -32.16 33.07
N LYS A 533 -28.33 -31.52 34.01
CA LYS A 533 -27.76 -30.36 34.74
C LYS A 533 -26.50 -30.74 35.52
N ASP A 534 -26.52 -31.91 36.18
CA ASP A 534 -25.38 -32.42 36.93
C ASP A 534 -24.20 -32.80 36.01
N SER A 535 -24.46 -33.13 34.75
CA SER A 535 -23.43 -33.40 33.73
C SER A 535 -22.84 -32.14 33.08
N VAL A 536 -23.69 -31.16 32.75
CA VAL A 536 -23.29 -29.97 31.97
C VAL A 536 -22.79 -28.83 32.87
N ASN A 537 -23.51 -28.48 33.96
CA ASN A 537 -23.18 -27.30 34.75
C ASN A 537 -21.77 -27.31 35.35
N PRO A 538 -21.22 -28.41 35.90
CA PRO A 538 -19.84 -28.41 36.40
C PRO A 538 -18.80 -28.11 35.29
N LYS A 539 -19.06 -28.54 34.06
CA LYS A 539 -18.18 -28.31 32.92
C LYS A 539 -18.33 -26.89 32.35
N LEU A 540 -19.54 -26.35 32.38
CA LEU A 540 -19.82 -24.97 32.07
C LEU A 540 -19.10 -24.02 33.03
N ASP A 541 -19.18 -24.31 34.34
CA ASP A 541 -18.48 -23.53 35.36
C ASP A 541 -16.95 -23.66 35.25
N ALA A 542 -16.47 -24.88 34.95
CA ALA A 542 -15.04 -25.11 34.70
C ALA A 542 -14.52 -24.28 33.48
N LEU A 543 -15.30 -24.20 32.40
CA LEU A 543 -14.93 -23.38 31.24
C LEU A 543 -14.96 -21.88 31.56
N LYS A 544 -15.97 -21.40 32.30
CA LYS A 544 -16.03 -20.02 32.79
C LYS A 544 -14.84 -19.67 33.69
N GLU A 545 -14.40 -20.60 34.53
CA GLU A 545 -13.24 -20.41 35.39
C GLU A 545 -11.94 -20.40 34.57
N ALA A 546 -11.79 -21.33 33.60
CA ALA A 546 -10.64 -21.34 32.68
C ALA A 546 -10.52 -20.04 31.87
N LEU A 547 -11.66 -19.44 31.48
CA LEU A 547 -11.72 -18.15 30.79
C LEU A 547 -11.21 -16.97 31.61
N LYS A 548 -11.13 -17.06 32.93
CA LYS A 548 -10.50 -16.02 33.78
C LYS A 548 -8.97 -16.10 33.77
N GLY A 549 -8.40 -17.26 33.43
CA GLY A 549 -6.96 -17.49 33.36
C GLY A 549 -6.37 -17.13 31.98
N THR A 550 -5.08 -17.38 31.76
CA THR A 550 -4.34 -17.15 30.50
C THR A 550 -3.86 -18.45 29.84
N ASP A 551 -4.22 -19.60 30.36
CA ASP A 551 -3.79 -20.90 29.85
C ASP A 551 -4.72 -21.37 28.72
N VAL A 552 -4.23 -21.25 27.47
CA VAL A 552 -4.98 -21.62 26.25
C VAL A 552 -5.32 -23.10 26.20
N GLU A 553 -4.41 -23.96 26.66
CA GLU A 553 -4.64 -25.40 26.66
C GLU A 553 -5.72 -25.81 27.70
N ALA A 554 -5.72 -25.14 28.85
CA ALA A 554 -6.78 -25.31 29.84
C ALA A 554 -8.16 -24.89 29.29
N ILE A 555 -8.23 -23.78 28.56
CA ILE A 555 -9.45 -23.26 27.90
C ILE A 555 -9.95 -24.28 26.86
N LYS A 556 -9.10 -24.72 25.93
CA LYS A 556 -9.43 -25.67 24.87
C LYS A 556 -9.93 -27.02 25.46
N LYS A 557 -9.26 -27.50 26.52
CA LYS A 557 -9.65 -28.72 27.20
C LYS A 557 -11.02 -28.60 27.85
N ALA A 558 -11.26 -27.55 28.63
CA ALA A 558 -12.54 -27.30 29.27
C ALA A 558 -13.68 -27.12 28.24
N GLN A 559 -13.40 -26.45 27.11
CA GLN A 559 -14.32 -26.30 26.00
C GLN A 559 -14.71 -27.66 25.38
N ALA A 560 -13.75 -28.55 25.11
CA ALA A 560 -14.00 -29.86 24.55
C ALA A 560 -14.82 -30.75 25.52
N GLU A 561 -14.54 -30.64 26.82
CA GLU A 561 -15.30 -31.37 27.84
C GLU A 561 -16.75 -30.88 27.96
N LEU A 562 -16.98 -29.57 27.89
CA LEU A 562 -18.31 -28.97 27.85
C LEU A 562 -19.07 -29.37 26.59
N GLN A 563 -18.41 -29.28 25.43
CA GLN A 563 -18.98 -29.65 24.13
C GLN A 563 -19.47 -31.11 24.14
N THR A 564 -18.65 -32.03 24.65
CA THR A 564 -19.00 -33.45 24.73
C THR A 564 -20.24 -33.66 25.62
N ALA A 565 -20.28 -33.03 26.81
CA ALA A 565 -21.40 -33.15 27.71
C ALA A 565 -22.68 -32.54 27.15
N PHE A 566 -22.58 -31.38 26.54
CA PHE A 566 -23.71 -30.67 25.93
C PHE A 566 -24.30 -31.46 24.74
N TYR A 567 -23.45 -31.99 23.84
CA TYR A 567 -23.92 -32.79 22.71
C TYR A 567 -24.64 -34.06 23.15
N ALA A 568 -24.18 -34.74 24.22
CA ALA A 568 -24.86 -35.90 24.74
C ALA A 568 -26.29 -35.57 25.23
N VAL A 569 -26.47 -34.42 25.89
CA VAL A 569 -27.78 -33.93 26.33
C VAL A 569 -28.66 -33.54 25.13
N ALA A 570 -28.12 -32.80 24.19
CA ALA A 570 -28.84 -32.38 22.99
C ALA A 570 -29.31 -33.59 22.16
N GLU A 571 -28.44 -34.57 21.94
CA GLU A 571 -28.76 -35.81 21.22
C GLU A 571 -29.89 -36.60 21.91
N ARG A 572 -29.85 -36.71 23.25
CA ARG A 572 -30.91 -37.37 24.01
C ARG A 572 -32.26 -36.67 23.82
N ILE A 573 -32.27 -35.32 23.97
CA ILE A 573 -33.50 -34.53 23.85
C ILE A 573 -34.08 -34.62 22.43
N TYR A 574 -33.25 -34.59 21.40
CA TYR A 574 -33.69 -34.73 20.02
C TYR A 574 -34.21 -36.13 19.70
N LYS A 575 -33.57 -37.19 20.24
CA LYS A 575 -34.06 -38.57 20.10
C LYS A 575 -35.43 -38.76 20.79
N GLU A 576 -35.63 -38.19 21.96
CA GLU A 576 -36.93 -38.26 22.68
C GLU A 576 -38.01 -37.49 21.91
N GLN A 577 -37.70 -36.35 21.30
CA GLN A 577 -38.64 -35.61 20.46
C GLN A 577 -38.98 -36.39 19.19
N GLY A 578 -38.00 -37.00 18.54
CA GLY A 578 -38.22 -37.84 17.36
C GLY A 578 -39.08 -39.07 17.67
N ALA A 579 -38.86 -39.73 18.81
CA ALA A 579 -39.66 -40.87 19.26
C ALA A 579 -41.11 -40.46 19.65
N ALA A 580 -41.27 -39.29 20.29
CA ALA A 580 -42.59 -38.72 20.59
C ALA A 580 -43.38 -38.32 19.34
N ALA A 581 -42.70 -37.78 18.32
CA ALA A 581 -43.32 -37.48 17.03
C ALA A 581 -43.73 -38.73 16.24
N GLN A 582 -42.96 -39.83 16.36
CA GLN A 582 -43.33 -41.11 15.76
C GLN A 582 -44.49 -41.79 16.50
N GLN A 583 -44.58 -41.67 17.82
CA GLN A 583 -45.73 -42.17 18.58
C GLN A 583 -47.01 -41.35 18.38
N ALA A 584 -46.91 -40.06 18.21
CA ALA A 584 -48.05 -39.21 17.86
C ALA A 584 -48.54 -39.44 16.41
N GLY A 585 -47.65 -39.81 15.51
CA GLY A 585 -48.00 -40.20 14.13
C GLY A 585 -48.60 -41.60 13.99
N ALA A 586 -48.36 -42.50 14.98
CA ALA A 586 -48.92 -43.86 14.99
C ALA A 586 -50.35 -43.96 15.54
N ALA A 587 -50.88 -42.88 16.16
CA ALA A 587 -52.23 -42.84 16.72
C ALA A 587 -53.30 -42.31 15.77
N GLN A 588 -52.96 -41.99 14.50
CA GLN A 588 -53.90 -41.47 13.49
C GLN A 588 -53.62 -42.05 12.13
N THR A 589 -53.77 -43.37 11.90
CA THR A 589 -54.04 -43.92 10.57
C THR A 589 -54.74 -45.26 10.67
N ASP A 590 -56.08 -45.19 10.78
CA ASP A 590 -56.94 -46.22 10.27
C ASP A 590 -57.99 -45.50 9.39
N VAL A 591 -57.68 -45.26 8.10
CA VAL A 591 -58.61 -45.16 6.96
C VAL A 591 -57.81 -45.33 5.67
N GLN A 592 -58.18 -46.29 4.90
CA GLN A 592 -57.76 -46.74 3.56
C GLN A 592 -57.54 -45.65 2.51
N GLY A 593 -56.61 -45.92 1.55
CA GLY A 593 -56.65 -45.39 0.20
C GLY A 593 -55.34 -45.37 -0.55
N GLU A 594 -55.10 -46.40 -1.34
CA GLU A 594 -54.30 -46.53 -2.58
C GLU A 594 -53.39 -45.39 -3.07
N GLY A 595 -52.12 -45.74 -3.35
CA GLY A 595 -51.43 -45.51 -4.65
C GLY A 595 -50.55 -44.27 -4.78
N THR A 596 -49.34 -44.48 -4.76
CA THR A 596 -48.29 -44.31 -5.82
C THR A 596 -46.93 -43.87 -5.25
N ASN A 597 -45.89 -44.54 -5.77
CA ASN A 597 -44.47 -44.32 -5.56
C ASN A 597 -44.01 -42.88 -5.90
N ALA A 598 -43.14 -42.32 -5.07
CA ALA A 598 -41.91 -41.63 -5.52
C ALA A 598 -40.96 -41.42 -4.34
N ALA A 599 -39.74 -41.90 -4.53
CA ALA A 599 -38.60 -41.74 -3.61
C ALA A 599 -38.07 -40.28 -3.60
N GLY A 600 -37.62 -39.84 -2.43
CA GLY A 600 -36.89 -38.61 -2.29
C GLY A 600 -36.22 -38.53 -0.93
N GLY A 601 -34.96 -38.96 -0.86
CA GLY A 601 -34.14 -38.91 0.33
C GLY A 601 -33.76 -37.49 0.69
N SER A 602 -33.77 -37.21 1.98
CA SER A 602 -33.13 -36.04 2.57
C SER A 602 -31.69 -36.40 2.91
N ASP A 603 -30.77 -35.69 2.34
CA ASP A 603 -29.37 -35.64 2.81
C ASP A 603 -29.06 -34.21 3.22
N ASP A 604 -28.87 -34.02 4.51
CA ASP A 604 -28.12 -32.88 5.05
C ASP A 604 -26.65 -33.07 4.71
N ASN A 605 -26.16 -32.26 3.81
CA ASN A 605 -24.73 -32.10 3.59
C ASN A 605 -24.34 -30.63 3.73
N VAL A 606 -23.67 -30.34 4.82
CA VAL A 606 -22.77 -29.20 4.94
C VAL A 606 -21.62 -29.46 3.98
N VAL A 607 -21.55 -28.70 2.92
CA VAL A 607 -20.47 -28.79 1.92
C VAL A 607 -19.49 -27.65 2.19
N ASP A 608 -18.27 -28.04 2.58
CA ASP A 608 -17.08 -27.21 2.41
C ASP A 608 -16.94 -26.88 0.91
N ALA A 609 -16.87 -25.61 0.60
CA ALA A 609 -16.69 -25.14 -0.77
C ALA A 609 -15.20 -25.20 -1.12
N ASP A 610 -14.81 -26.28 -1.79
CA ASP A 610 -13.58 -26.33 -2.57
C ASP A 610 -13.82 -25.60 -3.89
N TYR A 611 -13.01 -24.56 -4.14
CA TYR A 611 -13.00 -23.82 -5.42
C TYR A 611 -12.09 -24.56 -6.40
N THR A 612 -12.68 -25.12 -7.45
CA THR A 612 -11.93 -25.50 -8.64
C THR A 612 -12.13 -24.43 -9.71
N ASP A 613 -11.00 -23.95 -10.24
CA ASP A 613 -10.89 -23.06 -11.38
C ASP A 613 -11.70 -23.55 -12.58
N ALA A 614 -12.41 -22.62 -13.22
CA ALA A 614 -12.94 -22.81 -14.56
C ALA A 614 -12.45 -21.68 -15.46
N ASN A 615 -11.68 -22.08 -16.47
CA ASN A 615 -11.18 -21.45 -17.69
C ASN A 615 -11.60 -20.00 -18.02
#